data_f8eb0d2297dc4b05eafc1187f64d1112
#
_entry.id   f8eb0d2297dc4b05eafc1187f64d1112
#
_cell.length_a   1.000
_cell.length_b   1.000
_cell.length_c   1.000
_cell.angle_alpha   90.00
_cell.angle_beta   90.00
_cell.angle_gamma   90.00
#
_symmetry.space_group_name_H-M   'P 1'
#
loop_
_entity.id
_entity.type
_entity.pdbx_description
1 polymer ?
#
loop_
_entity_poly.entity_id
_entity_poly.type
_entity_poly.pdbx_seq_one_letter_code
_entity_poly.pdbx_strand_id
1 'polypeptide(L)'
;TANVASLIASGSISRFEWQAPDEYRLDAQIDAWFAASGLAGGKMASAHFLSKRFEAGKLFDGRKQWRMEHFYRDMRRKHGVLLEPDGSPAGGKWNFDAENRKAWSGTPPEPVDRRPRHDHSALWQTICAAGVVSFGEPSAADFRWPLNRIEALAQLDAFIADSLPHFGDFQDAMSTSATRLFHSLLSFALNVKMLYPREVIDAAECAWRDGHAPLAAAEGFIRQILG
;
A
#
# COMPACT_ATOMS: atom_id res chain seq x y z
N THR A 1 7.27 24.91 -8.57
CA THR A 1 8.42 25.28 -9.44
C THR A 1 8.93 26.69 -9.15
N ALA A 2 8.08 27.72 -9.02
CA ALA A 2 8.51 29.10 -8.71
C ALA A 2 9.33 29.17 -7.40
N ASN A 3 8.87 28.53 -6.33
CA ASN A 3 9.59 28.50 -5.05
C ASN A 3 10.95 27.80 -5.14
N VAL A 4 11.05 26.73 -5.91
CA VAL A 4 12.32 26.00 -6.12
C VAL A 4 13.27 26.88 -6.96
N ALA A 5 12.80 27.53 -8.00
CA ALA A 5 13.60 28.47 -8.79
C ALA A 5 14.12 29.63 -7.96
N SER A 6 13.29 30.22 -7.08
CA SER A 6 13.69 31.27 -6.16
C SER A 6 14.76 30.79 -5.16
N LEU A 7 14.61 29.60 -4.61
CA LEU A 7 15.60 29.01 -3.70
C LEU A 7 16.94 28.78 -4.39
N ILE A 8 16.94 28.31 -5.63
CA ILE A 8 18.15 28.10 -6.43
C ILE A 8 18.83 29.43 -6.73
N ALA A 9 18.05 30.44 -7.11
CA ALA A 9 18.58 31.78 -7.41
C ALA A 9 19.19 32.49 -6.18
N SER A 10 18.72 32.17 -4.97
CA SER A 10 19.23 32.73 -3.72
C SER A 10 20.48 32.03 -3.16
N GLY A 11 20.85 30.86 -3.70
CA GLY A 11 21.93 30.00 -3.22
C GLY A 11 22.87 29.53 -4.33
N SER A 12 24.06 29.07 -3.95
CA SER A 12 25.04 28.49 -4.88
C SER A 12 24.72 27.00 -5.15
N ILE A 13 23.50 26.74 -5.67
CA ILE A 13 23.02 25.39 -5.96
C ILE A 13 23.43 25.01 -7.39
N SER A 14 24.30 24.03 -7.53
CA SER A 14 24.78 23.51 -8.83
C SER A 14 24.15 22.15 -9.22
N ARG A 15 23.46 21.50 -8.27
CA ARG A 15 22.86 20.17 -8.49
C ARG A 15 21.49 20.09 -7.85
N PHE A 16 20.52 19.49 -8.57
CA PHE A 16 19.18 19.24 -8.08
C PHE A 16 18.80 17.76 -8.30
N GLU A 17 18.45 17.08 -7.23
CA GLU A 17 17.98 15.70 -7.27
C GLU A 17 16.63 15.59 -6.57
N TRP A 18 15.74 14.80 -7.12
CA TRP A 18 14.41 14.59 -6.54
C TRP A 18 13.95 13.15 -6.67
N GLN A 19 13.14 12.72 -5.72
CA GLN A 19 12.45 11.45 -5.83
C GLN A 19 11.29 11.61 -6.83
N ALA A 20 11.14 10.63 -7.73
CA ALA A 20 10.05 10.61 -8.70
C ALA A 20 8.69 10.70 -7.99
N PRO A 21 7.87 11.72 -8.27
CA PRO A 21 6.51 11.78 -7.75
C PRO A 21 5.65 10.63 -8.27
N ASP A 22 4.68 10.19 -7.49
CA ASP A 22 3.72 9.18 -7.93
C ASP A 22 2.60 9.78 -8.79
N GLU A 23 2.41 11.09 -8.72
CA GLU A 23 1.42 11.84 -9.48
C GLU A 23 1.99 12.28 -10.84
N TYR A 24 1.34 11.87 -11.93
CA TYR A 24 1.81 12.06 -13.30
C TYR A 24 2.02 13.53 -13.68
N ARG A 25 1.09 14.45 -13.32
CA ARG A 25 1.19 15.87 -13.69
C ARG A 25 2.35 16.54 -12.98
N LEU A 26 2.56 16.22 -11.69
CA LEU A 26 3.68 16.76 -10.92
C LEU A 26 5.01 16.23 -11.46
N ASP A 27 5.07 14.96 -11.81
CA ASP A 27 6.25 14.34 -12.41
C ASP A 27 6.63 15.04 -13.74
N ALA A 28 5.67 15.20 -14.65
CA ALA A 28 5.88 15.89 -15.92
C ALA A 28 6.26 17.38 -15.74
N GLN A 29 5.66 18.05 -14.74
CA GLN A 29 5.97 19.44 -14.44
C GLN A 29 7.40 19.62 -13.92
N ILE A 30 7.87 18.73 -13.04
CA ILE A 30 9.24 18.79 -12.52
C ILE A 30 10.24 18.45 -13.62
N ASP A 31 9.96 17.43 -14.43
CA ASP A 31 10.82 17.05 -15.57
C ASP A 31 11.00 18.20 -16.56
N ALA A 32 9.92 18.86 -16.96
CA ALA A 32 9.96 20.00 -17.86
C ALA A 32 10.73 21.19 -17.26
N TRP A 33 10.50 21.48 -15.98
CA TRP A 33 11.23 22.52 -15.28
C TRP A 33 12.74 22.20 -15.17
N PHE A 34 13.08 20.98 -14.80
CA PHE A 34 14.48 20.55 -14.65
C PHE A 34 15.23 20.62 -15.98
N ALA A 35 14.62 20.15 -17.07
CA ALA A 35 15.20 20.24 -18.41
C ALA A 35 15.53 21.69 -18.82
N ALA A 36 14.72 22.66 -18.38
CA ALA A 36 14.93 24.08 -18.66
C ALA A 36 15.91 24.77 -17.68
N SER A 37 16.24 24.17 -16.55
CA SER A 37 17.04 24.80 -15.48
C SER A 37 18.54 24.85 -15.76
N GLY A 38 19.05 23.97 -16.62
CA GLY A 38 20.49 23.82 -16.85
C GLY A 38 21.29 23.21 -15.69
N LEU A 39 20.63 22.77 -14.62
CA LEU A 39 21.28 22.19 -13.46
C LEU A 39 21.72 20.75 -13.71
N ALA A 40 22.81 20.34 -13.07
CA ALA A 40 23.18 18.93 -12.96
C ALA A 40 22.23 18.18 -12.00
N GLY A 41 22.12 16.85 -12.13
CA GLY A 41 21.31 16.03 -11.25
C GLY A 41 20.29 15.17 -11.99
N GLY A 42 19.14 14.93 -11.38
CA GLY A 42 18.11 14.13 -12.01
C GLY A 42 17.13 13.47 -11.06
N LYS A 43 16.23 12.72 -11.65
CA LYS A 43 15.17 11.99 -10.97
C LYS A 43 15.65 10.64 -10.44
N MET A 44 15.40 10.38 -9.18
CA MET A 44 15.61 9.07 -8.54
C MET A 44 14.31 8.30 -8.47
N ALA A 45 14.37 6.99 -8.66
CA ALA A 45 13.19 6.13 -8.50
C ALA A 45 12.68 6.15 -7.05
N SER A 46 11.37 6.08 -6.89
CA SER A 46 10.76 5.82 -5.58
C SER A 46 11.06 4.38 -5.15
N ALA A 47 11.53 4.21 -3.92
CA ALA A 47 11.69 2.88 -3.32
C ALA A 47 10.37 2.32 -2.75
N HIS A 48 9.29 3.10 -2.80
CA HIS A 48 8.00 2.71 -2.25
C HIS A 48 7.32 1.59 -3.04
N PHE A 49 7.52 1.55 -4.36
CA PHE A 49 6.96 0.51 -5.21
C PHE A 49 7.96 -0.63 -5.42
N LEU A 50 7.48 -1.87 -5.38
CA LEU A 50 8.28 -3.08 -5.62
C LEU A 50 8.57 -3.30 -7.11
N SER A 51 7.76 -2.72 -7.99
CA SER A 51 8.00 -2.66 -9.43
C SER A 51 8.56 -1.30 -9.85
N LYS A 52 9.43 -1.30 -10.85
CA LYS A 52 9.87 -0.07 -11.50
C LYS A 52 8.80 0.45 -12.45
N ARG A 53 8.80 1.77 -12.71
CA ARG A 53 7.95 2.35 -13.75
C ARG A 53 8.17 1.63 -15.07
N PHE A 54 7.07 1.36 -15.78
CA PHE A 54 7.06 0.65 -17.08
C PHE A 54 7.53 -0.81 -17.02
N GLU A 55 7.78 -1.38 -15.85
CA GLU A 55 8.21 -2.78 -15.73
C GLU A 55 7.13 -3.75 -16.21
N ALA A 56 5.87 -3.52 -15.84
CA ALA A 56 4.75 -4.30 -16.34
C ALA A 56 4.63 -4.23 -17.88
N GLY A 57 4.83 -3.05 -18.47
CA GLY A 57 4.85 -2.89 -19.93
C GLY A 57 5.92 -3.75 -20.60
N LYS A 58 7.11 -3.82 -20.03
CA LYS A 58 8.20 -4.68 -20.55
C LYS A 58 7.89 -6.16 -20.40
N LEU A 59 7.31 -6.57 -19.26
CA LEU A 59 6.92 -7.96 -19.01
C LEU A 59 5.87 -8.46 -20.01
N PHE A 60 4.96 -7.58 -20.41
CA PHE A 60 3.85 -7.89 -21.30
C PHE A 60 4.10 -7.50 -22.77
N ASP A 61 5.29 -7.03 -23.11
CA ASP A 61 5.64 -6.66 -24.47
C ASP A 61 5.38 -7.82 -25.44
N GLY A 62 4.70 -7.53 -26.56
CA GLY A 62 4.29 -8.51 -27.56
C GLY A 62 3.19 -9.49 -27.12
N ARG A 63 2.67 -9.43 -25.91
CA ARG A 63 1.58 -10.30 -25.44
C ARG A 63 0.22 -9.74 -25.81
N LYS A 64 -0.69 -10.62 -26.29
CA LYS A 64 -2.08 -10.24 -26.59
C LYS A 64 -2.92 -9.88 -25.37
N GLN A 65 -2.58 -10.41 -24.20
CA GLN A 65 -3.34 -10.21 -22.96
C GLN A 65 -2.37 -9.96 -21.81
N TRP A 66 -2.67 -8.93 -21.05
CA TRP A 66 -2.02 -8.60 -19.80
C TRP A 66 -2.82 -9.25 -18.67
N ARG A 67 -2.27 -10.32 -18.09
CA ARG A 67 -2.91 -11.01 -16.98
C ARG A 67 -2.13 -10.75 -15.71
N MET A 68 -2.83 -10.23 -14.71
CA MET A 68 -2.25 -9.93 -13.40
C MET A 68 -1.57 -11.14 -12.77
N GLU A 69 -2.09 -12.34 -12.98
CA GLU A 69 -1.50 -13.58 -12.47
C GLU A 69 -0.05 -13.81 -12.99
N HIS A 70 0.24 -13.47 -14.25
CA HIS A 70 1.60 -13.58 -14.77
C HIS A 70 2.54 -12.57 -14.13
N PHE A 71 2.07 -11.32 -13.95
CA PHE A 71 2.82 -10.28 -13.27
C PHE A 71 3.10 -10.68 -11.82
N TYR A 72 2.09 -11.14 -11.10
CA TYR A 72 2.22 -11.58 -9.71
C TYR A 72 3.24 -12.71 -9.55
N ARG A 73 3.22 -13.75 -10.40
CA ARG A 73 4.20 -14.83 -10.38
C ARG A 73 5.62 -14.32 -10.60
N ASP A 74 5.79 -13.38 -11.54
CA ASP A 74 7.08 -12.76 -11.82
C ASP A 74 7.58 -11.95 -10.62
N MET A 75 6.71 -11.16 -10.02
CA MET A 75 7.01 -10.39 -8.81
C MET A 75 7.36 -11.30 -7.62
N ARG A 76 6.66 -12.41 -7.42
CA ARG A 76 7.00 -13.40 -6.38
C ARG A 76 8.40 -13.96 -6.57
N ARG A 77 8.77 -14.33 -7.81
CA ARG A 77 10.13 -14.81 -8.12
C ARG A 77 11.19 -13.74 -7.92
N LYS A 78 10.92 -12.55 -8.43
CA LYS A 78 11.84 -11.41 -8.34
C LYS A 78 12.16 -11.01 -6.90
N HIS A 79 11.17 -11.10 -6.03
CA HIS A 79 11.29 -10.65 -4.63
C HIS A 79 11.45 -11.79 -3.62
N GLY A 80 11.45 -13.04 -4.07
CA GLY A 80 11.61 -14.21 -3.20
C GLY A 80 10.44 -14.41 -2.22
N VAL A 81 9.20 -14.08 -2.65
CA VAL A 81 8.03 -14.09 -1.77
C VAL A 81 7.24 -15.39 -1.93
N LEU A 82 6.92 -16.05 -0.81
CA LEU A 82 6.18 -17.31 -0.76
C LEU A 82 6.77 -18.39 -1.68
N LEU A 83 8.09 -18.51 -1.71
CA LEU A 83 8.81 -19.53 -2.45
C LEU A 83 9.44 -20.55 -1.52
N GLU A 84 9.56 -21.78 -2.00
CA GLU A 84 10.39 -22.82 -1.42
C GLU A 84 11.87 -22.60 -1.81
N PRO A 85 12.84 -23.26 -1.14
CA PRO A 85 14.26 -23.10 -1.44
C PRO A 85 14.65 -23.43 -2.89
N ASP A 86 13.88 -24.27 -3.57
CA ASP A 86 14.08 -24.63 -4.98
C ASP A 86 13.47 -23.65 -5.97
N GLY A 87 12.84 -22.56 -5.47
CA GLY A 87 12.15 -21.55 -6.26
C GLY A 87 10.74 -21.93 -6.71
N SER A 88 10.23 -23.09 -6.29
CA SER A 88 8.83 -23.45 -6.50
C SER A 88 7.91 -22.64 -5.59
N PRO A 89 6.62 -22.49 -5.94
CA PRO A 89 5.69 -21.76 -5.08
C PRO A 89 5.40 -22.55 -3.81
N ALA A 90 5.39 -21.86 -2.68
CA ALA A 90 4.99 -22.42 -1.39
C ALA A 90 3.62 -23.12 -1.50
N GLY A 91 3.53 -24.31 -0.92
CA GLY A 91 2.34 -25.15 -1.01
C GLY A 91 2.01 -25.69 -2.42
N GLY A 92 2.97 -25.62 -3.37
CA GLY A 92 2.83 -26.15 -4.73
C GLY A 92 1.92 -25.37 -5.68
N LYS A 93 1.34 -24.25 -5.24
CA LYS A 93 0.41 -23.44 -6.03
C LYS A 93 0.81 -21.97 -6.07
N TRP A 94 0.51 -21.31 -7.20
CA TRP A 94 0.79 -19.86 -7.35
C TRP A 94 -0.30 -18.98 -6.75
N ASN A 95 -1.53 -19.45 -6.60
CA ASN A 95 -2.61 -18.78 -5.89
C ASN A 95 -3.54 -19.77 -5.20
N PHE A 96 -4.24 -19.30 -4.19
CA PHE A 96 -5.19 -20.05 -3.37
C PHE A 96 -6.60 -19.46 -3.42
N ASP A 97 -6.91 -18.64 -4.42
CA ASP A 97 -8.17 -17.90 -4.54
C ASP A 97 -9.42 -18.79 -4.42
N ALA A 98 -9.37 -19.99 -4.96
CA ALA A 98 -10.48 -20.93 -4.85
C ALA A 98 -10.80 -21.38 -3.40
N GLU A 99 -9.83 -21.25 -2.49
CA GLU A 99 -9.97 -21.61 -1.07
C GLU A 99 -10.49 -20.44 -0.22
N ASN A 100 -10.52 -19.21 -0.78
CA ASN A 100 -10.73 -17.95 -0.09
C ASN A 100 -12.10 -17.30 -0.39
N ARG A 101 -13.19 -18.08 -0.47
CA ARG A 101 -14.51 -17.59 -0.92
C ARG A 101 -15.65 -17.99 0.03
N LYS A 102 -15.42 -17.96 1.34
CA LYS A 102 -16.46 -18.26 2.30
C LYS A 102 -17.37 -17.06 2.56
N ALA A 103 -18.66 -17.34 2.72
CA ALA A 103 -19.61 -16.34 3.24
C ALA A 103 -19.40 -16.22 4.77
N TRP A 104 -19.45 -14.97 5.27
CA TRP A 104 -19.39 -14.73 6.72
C TRP A 104 -20.79 -14.66 7.31
N SER A 105 -21.03 -15.39 8.38
CA SER A 105 -22.32 -15.49 9.07
C SER A 105 -22.28 -15.05 10.54
N GLY A 106 -21.28 -14.25 10.91
CA GLY A 106 -21.10 -13.79 12.29
C GLY A 106 -20.03 -14.57 13.07
N THR A 107 -19.46 -15.62 12.49
CA THR A 107 -18.44 -16.46 13.16
C THR A 107 -17.24 -16.67 12.20
N PRO A 108 -16.01 -16.41 12.66
CA PRO A 108 -15.65 -15.78 13.94
C PRO A 108 -16.15 -14.32 14.03
N PRO A 109 -16.23 -13.76 15.25
CA PRO A 109 -16.66 -12.37 15.40
C PRO A 109 -15.67 -11.40 14.72
N GLU A 110 -16.15 -10.24 14.30
CA GLU A 110 -15.31 -9.19 13.74
C GLU A 110 -14.20 -8.81 14.75
N PRO A 111 -12.95 -8.66 14.33
CA PRO A 111 -11.86 -8.28 15.22
C PRO A 111 -12.13 -6.94 15.93
N VAL A 112 -11.63 -6.81 17.17
CA VAL A 112 -11.72 -5.54 17.92
C VAL A 112 -11.00 -4.44 17.13
N ASP A 113 -11.62 -3.27 17.03
CA ASP A 113 -11.03 -2.12 16.38
C ASP A 113 -9.94 -1.48 17.25
N ARG A 114 -8.69 -1.78 16.95
CA ARG A 114 -7.51 -1.27 17.65
C ARG A 114 -6.90 -0.03 16.98
N ARG A 115 -7.56 0.54 15.99
CA ARG A 115 -7.07 1.78 15.36
C ARG A 115 -6.98 2.91 16.38
N PRO A 116 -6.02 3.86 16.19
CA PRO A 116 -5.90 5.03 17.04
C PRO A 116 -7.18 5.87 17.04
N ARG A 117 -7.30 6.76 18.01
CA ARG A 117 -8.38 7.75 18.12
C ARG A 117 -7.80 9.13 18.29
N HIS A 118 -8.15 10.02 17.39
CA HIS A 118 -7.70 11.42 17.42
C HIS A 118 -8.89 12.37 17.32
N ASP A 119 -8.88 13.44 18.10
CA ASP A 119 -9.84 14.53 17.96
C ASP A 119 -9.23 15.64 17.11
N HIS A 120 -9.75 15.82 15.91
CA HIS A 120 -9.40 16.87 14.96
C HIS A 120 -10.53 17.88 14.74
N SER A 121 -11.47 18.01 15.67
CA SER A 121 -12.62 18.90 15.54
C SER A 121 -12.22 20.36 15.27
N ALA A 122 -11.18 20.86 15.95
CA ALA A 122 -10.68 22.21 15.74
C ALA A 122 -10.07 22.41 14.34
N LEU A 123 -9.30 21.41 13.85
CA LEU A 123 -8.75 21.44 12.50
C LEU A 123 -9.87 21.39 11.46
N TRP A 124 -10.87 20.56 11.65
CA TRP A 124 -12.01 20.47 10.76
C TRP A 124 -12.80 21.77 10.68
N GLN A 125 -13.03 22.43 11.81
CA GLN A 125 -13.65 23.78 11.85
C GLN A 125 -12.82 24.81 11.06
N THR A 126 -11.49 24.75 11.18
CA THR A 126 -10.60 25.64 10.39
C THR A 126 -10.73 25.41 8.89
N ILE A 127 -10.78 24.14 8.45
CA ILE A 127 -10.97 23.75 7.05
C ILE A 127 -12.30 24.27 6.52
N CYS A 128 -13.38 24.08 7.29
CA CYS A 128 -14.71 24.57 6.93
C CYS A 128 -14.76 26.11 6.85
N ALA A 129 -14.16 26.80 7.83
CA ALA A 129 -14.10 28.26 7.84
C ALA A 129 -13.30 28.85 6.67
N ALA A 130 -12.31 28.10 6.17
CA ALA A 130 -11.54 28.47 4.98
C ALA A 130 -12.30 28.27 3.66
N GLY A 131 -13.54 27.77 3.70
CA GLY A 131 -14.36 27.55 2.50
C GLY A 131 -13.85 26.42 1.59
N VAL A 132 -13.08 25.47 2.11
CA VAL A 132 -12.60 24.32 1.34
C VAL A 132 -13.78 23.44 0.96
N VAL A 133 -13.99 23.27 -0.35
CA VAL A 133 -15.06 22.41 -0.85
C VAL A 133 -14.74 20.96 -0.53
N SER A 134 -15.64 20.29 0.18
CA SER A 134 -15.51 18.89 0.55
C SER A 134 -16.85 18.18 0.35
N PHE A 135 -16.83 16.85 0.36
CA PHE A 135 -18.03 16.03 0.39
C PHE A 135 -17.90 14.95 1.49
N GLY A 136 -19.04 14.44 1.93
CA GLY A 136 -19.09 13.49 3.05
C GLY A 136 -19.03 14.16 4.41
N GLU A 137 -19.17 13.35 5.44
CA GLU A 137 -19.17 13.77 6.85
C GLU A 137 -18.03 13.06 7.59
N PRO A 138 -16.84 13.66 7.65
CA PRO A 138 -15.73 13.04 8.37
C PRO A 138 -16.01 13.04 9.88
N SER A 139 -15.72 11.95 10.56
CA SER A 139 -15.75 11.86 12.01
C SER A 139 -14.51 12.55 12.59
N ALA A 140 -14.51 13.89 12.62
CA ALA A 140 -13.36 14.67 13.06
C ALA A 140 -13.04 14.47 14.55
N ALA A 141 -14.05 14.25 15.39
CA ALA A 141 -13.88 13.99 16.83
C ALA A 141 -13.40 12.55 17.14
N ASP A 142 -13.50 11.62 16.18
CA ASP A 142 -13.04 10.23 16.31
C ASP A 142 -12.33 9.79 15.04
N PHE A 143 -11.30 10.53 14.65
CA PHE A 143 -10.49 10.21 13.49
C PHE A 143 -9.65 8.96 13.78
N ARG A 144 -9.83 7.90 12.96
CA ARG A 144 -9.36 6.55 13.23
C ARG A 144 -8.18 6.11 12.36
N TRP A 145 -7.54 7.01 11.65
CA TRP A 145 -6.38 6.69 10.82
C TRP A 145 -5.08 7.04 11.53
N PRO A 146 -4.01 6.26 11.31
CA PRO A 146 -2.72 6.56 11.91
C PRO A 146 -2.18 7.89 11.39
N LEU A 147 -1.54 8.67 12.29
CA LEU A 147 -0.92 9.95 11.96
C LEU A 147 0.61 9.85 11.83
N ASN A 148 1.18 8.74 12.24
CA ASN A 148 2.61 8.52 12.22
C ASN A 148 2.94 7.04 12.01
N ARG A 149 4.21 6.76 11.77
CA ARG A 149 4.70 5.42 11.50
C ARG A 149 4.49 4.44 12.67
N ILE A 150 4.59 4.90 13.91
CA ILE A 150 4.43 4.03 15.10
C ILE A 150 3.00 3.48 15.14
N GLU A 151 2.01 4.36 14.93
CA GLU A 151 0.60 3.95 14.88
C GLU A 151 0.30 3.06 13.67
N ALA A 152 0.93 3.34 12.53
CA ALA A 152 0.78 2.52 11.32
C ALA A 152 1.34 1.11 11.52
N LEU A 153 2.48 0.97 12.18
CA LEU A 153 3.06 -0.34 12.55
C LEU A 153 2.17 -1.08 13.55
N ALA A 154 1.66 -0.39 14.58
CA ALA A 154 0.72 -0.99 15.53
C ALA A 154 -0.57 -1.49 14.84
N GLN A 155 -1.04 -0.80 13.81
CA GLN A 155 -2.18 -1.26 13.00
C GLN A 155 -1.80 -2.50 12.16
N LEU A 156 -0.61 -2.54 11.59
CA LEU A 156 -0.10 -3.73 10.88
C LEU A 156 -0.04 -4.93 11.84
N ASP A 157 0.55 -4.76 13.02
CA ASP A 157 0.67 -5.82 14.03
C ASP A 157 -0.72 -6.34 14.45
N ALA A 158 -1.67 -5.44 14.68
CA ALA A 158 -3.04 -5.81 15.01
C ALA A 158 -3.73 -6.59 13.87
N PHE A 159 -3.52 -6.19 12.61
CA PHE A 159 -4.03 -6.93 11.47
C PHE A 159 -3.43 -8.34 11.38
N ILE A 160 -2.11 -8.46 11.52
CA ILE A 160 -1.41 -9.75 11.47
C ILE A 160 -1.91 -10.69 12.56
N ALA A 161 -2.10 -10.17 13.77
CA ALA A 161 -2.52 -10.99 14.92
C ALA A 161 -4.01 -11.38 14.89
N ASP A 162 -4.89 -10.42 14.59
CA ASP A 162 -6.32 -10.59 14.82
C ASP A 162 -7.13 -10.89 13.55
N SER A 163 -6.65 -10.45 12.38
CA SER A 163 -7.42 -10.49 11.12
C SER A 163 -6.85 -11.44 10.08
N LEU A 164 -5.53 -11.45 9.89
CA LEU A 164 -4.89 -12.25 8.84
C LEU A 164 -5.24 -13.73 8.90
N PRO A 165 -5.36 -14.38 10.09
CA PRO A 165 -5.74 -15.80 10.17
C PRO A 165 -7.08 -16.13 9.49
N HIS A 166 -7.98 -15.14 9.40
CA HIS A 166 -9.32 -15.27 8.83
C HIS A 166 -9.49 -14.51 7.51
N PHE A 167 -8.50 -13.70 7.14
CA PHE A 167 -8.58 -12.84 5.96
C PHE A 167 -8.88 -13.65 4.69
N GLY A 168 -8.17 -14.74 4.45
CA GLY A 168 -8.36 -15.56 3.26
C GLY A 168 -9.80 -16.04 3.12
N ASP A 169 -10.34 -16.65 4.16
CA ASP A 169 -11.71 -17.18 4.16
C ASP A 169 -12.75 -16.11 3.77
N PHE A 170 -12.58 -14.87 4.23
CA PHE A 170 -13.60 -13.82 4.18
C PHE A 170 -13.20 -12.58 3.38
N GLN A 171 -12.12 -12.63 2.60
CA GLN A 171 -11.66 -11.45 1.83
C GLN A 171 -12.71 -10.90 0.87
N ASP A 172 -13.58 -11.75 0.33
CA ASP A 172 -14.65 -11.39 -0.60
C ASP A 172 -16.04 -11.38 0.06
N ALA A 173 -16.11 -11.61 1.38
CA ALA A 173 -17.37 -11.63 2.09
C ALA A 173 -17.99 -10.23 2.18
N MET A 174 -19.31 -10.17 2.04
CA MET A 174 -20.10 -8.95 2.22
C MET A 174 -21.04 -9.10 3.40
N SER A 175 -21.22 -8.02 4.16
CA SER A 175 -22.12 -7.98 5.31
C SER A 175 -22.84 -6.65 5.38
N THR A 176 -24.11 -6.68 5.81
CA THR A 176 -24.88 -5.47 6.13
C THR A 176 -24.75 -5.05 7.59
N SER A 177 -24.20 -5.91 8.43
CA SER A 177 -24.07 -5.68 9.88
C SER A 177 -22.63 -5.49 10.36
N ALA A 178 -21.64 -5.96 9.61
CA ALA A 178 -20.22 -5.75 9.90
C ALA A 178 -19.66 -4.62 9.04
N THR A 179 -18.73 -3.84 9.59
CA THR A 179 -18.18 -2.65 8.93
C THR A 179 -16.79 -2.85 8.36
N ARG A 180 -16.03 -3.81 8.85
CA ARG A 180 -14.61 -4.00 8.49
C ARG A 180 -14.27 -5.44 8.13
N LEU A 181 -15.02 -6.40 8.69
CA LEU A 181 -14.69 -7.81 8.65
C LEU A 181 -13.21 -8.04 9.04
N PHE A 182 -12.44 -8.72 8.18
CA PHE A 182 -11.05 -9.04 8.45
C PHE A 182 -10.07 -8.24 7.56
N HIS A 183 -10.53 -7.11 7.00
CA HIS A 183 -9.70 -6.26 6.15
C HIS A 183 -8.63 -5.50 6.95
N SER A 184 -7.47 -5.31 6.34
CA SER A 184 -6.29 -4.72 7.00
C SER A 184 -6.43 -3.23 7.28
N LEU A 185 -7.18 -2.49 6.45
CA LEU A 185 -7.28 -1.03 6.48
C LEU A 185 -5.93 -0.30 6.36
N LEU A 186 -4.91 -0.94 5.78
CA LEU A 186 -3.55 -0.40 5.65
C LEU A 186 -3.38 0.51 4.44
N SER A 187 -4.38 0.61 3.55
CA SER A 187 -4.28 1.39 2.31
C SER A 187 -3.92 2.86 2.55
N PHE A 188 -4.46 3.47 3.61
CA PHE A 188 -4.11 4.84 3.98
C PHE A 188 -2.62 4.94 4.33
N ALA A 189 -2.12 4.11 5.24
CA ALA A 189 -0.73 4.13 5.69
C ALA A 189 0.27 3.83 4.56
N LEU A 190 -0.09 2.93 3.64
CA LEU A 190 0.69 2.64 2.43
C LEU A 190 0.68 3.84 1.48
N ASN A 191 -0.50 4.45 1.22
CA ASN A 191 -0.62 5.55 0.28
C ASN A 191 0.15 6.80 0.73
N VAL A 192 0.12 7.13 2.03
CA VAL A 192 0.89 8.26 2.59
C VAL A 192 2.31 7.88 3.00
N LYS A 193 2.78 6.67 2.66
CA LYS A 193 4.16 6.18 2.84
C LYS A 193 4.63 6.06 4.30
N MET A 194 3.69 5.85 5.22
CA MET A 194 4.01 5.47 6.60
C MET A 194 4.49 4.01 6.71
N LEU A 195 4.02 3.14 5.80
CA LEU A 195 4.45 1.75 5.66
C LEU A 195 5.02 1.51 4.27
N TYR A 196 6.01 0.63 4.18
CA TYR A 196 6.51 0.12 2.91
C TYR A 196 5.78 -1.16 2.53
N PRO A 197 5.43 -1.36 1.24
CA PRO A 197 4.81 -2.61 0.80
C PRO A 197 5.62 -3.84 1.17
N ARG A 198 6.95 -3.78 1.11
CA ARG A 198 7.81 -4.89 1.45
C ARG A 198 7.68 -5.33 2.91
N GLU A 199 7.66 -4.41 3.87
CA GLU A 199 7.52 -4.77 5.29
C GLU A 199 6.15 -5.38 5.60
N VAL A 200 5.10 -4.94 4.90
CA VAL A 200 3.75 -5.51 5.03
C VAL A 200 3.71 -6.95 4.50
N ILE A 201 4.36 -7.19 3.36
CA ILE A 201 4.50 -8.53 2.77
C ILE A 201 5.29 -9.44 3.70
N ASP A 202 6.45 -8.96 4.19
CA ASP A 202 7.32 -9.74 5.07
C ASP A 202 6.60 -10.11 6.37
N ALA A 203 5.82 -9.21 6.97
CA ALA A 203 5.03 -9.50 8.15
C ALA A 203 3.98 -10.60 7.91
N ALA A 204 3.29 -10.56 6.77
CA ALA A 204 2.30 -11.57 6.42
C ALA A 204 2.96 -12.93 6.09
N GLU A 205 4.10 -12.93 5.40
CA GLU A 205 4.85 -14.16 5.12
C GLU A 205 5.44 -14.78 6.39
N CYS A 206 5.99 -13.97 7.32
CA CYS A 206 6.44 -14.44 8.63
C CYS A 206 5.30 -15.08 9.42
N ALA A 207 4.13 -14.44 9.48
CA ALA A 207 2.98 -14.99 10.20
C ALA A 207 2.56 -16.37 9.67
N TRP A 208 2.64 -16.58 8.36
CA TRP A 208 2.41 -17.90 7.79
C TRP A 208 3.54 -18.89 8.17
N ARG A 209 4.80 -18.51 8.02
CA ARG A 209 5.93 -19.41 8.32
C ARG A 209 5.99 -19.81 9.79
N ASP A 210 5.56 -18.92 10.68
CA ASP A 210 5.46 -19.17 12.13
C ASP A 210 4.20 -19.95 12.53
N GLY A 211 3.33 -20.28 11.57
CA GLY A 211 2.10 -21.05 11.82
C GLY A 211 0.95 -20.23 12.40
N HIS A 212 1.05 -18.89 12.42
CA HIS A 212 -0.01 -18.00 12.95
C HIS A 212 -1.13 -17.77 11.94
N ALA A 213 -0.85 -17.88 10.65
CA ALA A 213 -1.84 -17.69 9.59
C ALA A 213 -1.77 -18.82 8.55
N PRO A 214 -2.91 -19.25 7.97
CA PRO A 214 -2.91 -20.19 6.85
C PRO A 214 -2.22 -19.62 5.61
N LEU A 215 -1.55 -20.47 4.82
CA LEU A 215 -0.91 -20.07 3.57
C LEU A 215 -1.89 -19.36 2.62
N ALA A 216 -3.11 -19.86 2.50
CA ALA A 216 -4.14 -19.27 1.64
C ALA A 216 -4.49 -17.84 2.05
N ALA A 217 -4.53 -17.54 3.35
CA ALA A 217 -4.80 -16.20 3.87
C ALA A 217 -3.61 -15.26 3.60
N ALA A 218 -2.39 -15.70 3.91
CA ALA A 218 -1.19 -14.92 3.66
C ALA A 218 -1.00 -14.64 2.16
N GLU A 219 -1.16 -15.66 1.30
CA GLU A 219 -1.06 -15.50 -0.15
C GLU A 219 -2.14 -14.55 -0.70
N GLY A 220 -3.39 -14.72 -0.29
CA GLY A 220 -4.48 -13.86 -0.71
C GLY A 220 -4.25 -12.40 -0.35
N PHE A 221 -3.72 -12.11 0.84
CA PHE A 221 -3.35 -10.77 1.27
C PHE A 221 -2.14 -10.22 0.50
N ILE A 222 -1.05 -10.99 0.43
CA ILE A 222 0.18 -10.58 -0.27
C ILE A 222 -0.09 -10.29 -1.75
N ARG A 223 -0.96 -11.06 -2.38
CA ARG A 223 -1.36 -10.83 -3.78
C ARG A 223 -1.97 -9.47 -4.02
N GLN A 224 -2.67 -8.89 -3.06
CA GLN A 224 -3.26 -7.56 -3.18
C GLN A 224 -2.21 -6.43 -3.05
N ILE A 225 -1.04 -6.72 -2.49
CA ILE A 225 0.05 -5.75 -2.33
C ILE A 225 1.06 -5.88 -3.46
N LEU A 226 1.39 -7.10 -3.86
CA LEU A 226 2.49 -7.43 -4.78
C LEU A 226 2.02 -7.56 -6.24
N GLY A 227 0.74 -7.86 -6.46
CA GLY A 227 0.15 -8.15 -7.78
C GLY A 227 -0.39 -6.97 -8.57
#